data_7090c2d7e6a0911c981d9e61447c9849
#
_entry.id   7090c2d7e6a0911c981d9e61447c9849
#
_cell.length_a   1.000
_cell.length_b   1.000
_cell.length_c   1.000
_cell.angle_alpha   90.00
_cell.angle_beta   90.00
_cell.angle_gamma   90.00
#
_symmetry.space_group_name_H-M   'P 1'
#
loop_
_entity.id
_entity.type
_entity.pdbx_description
1 polymer ?
#
loop_
_entity_poly.entity_id
_entity_poly.type
_entity_poly.pdbx_seq_one_letter_code
_entity_poly.pdbx_strand_id
1 'polypeptide(L)'
;VKQDFIIDFETIGQNAMKCPIVDAAFVVFDWDRFLTDPYTFEELTGMVQTAKFDVKAQCDNGCSFSKDDLAWWQGQSEEAKVNLKPSENDLTIQEFSAIIFKYLREVGKIEHWWSRGNTFDPVLIERVMNELGQHHLMNEYLKWWRVRDIRTWIDAKLNFPKKNGFIPVADIEYWNETFIGHDSTHDVSADIMRLQTLHRVEFDYEQPKR
;
A
#
# COMPACT_ATOMS: atom_id res chain seq x y z
N VAL A 1 -16.20 -14.23 6.72
CA VAL A 1 -15.14 -13.22 6.85
C VAL A 1 -14.91 -12.62 5.49
N LYS A 2 -15.08 -11.29 5.37
CA LYS A 2 -14.83 -10.54 4.12
C LYS A 2 -13.42 -9.98 4.19
N GLN A 3 -12.46 -10.76 3.73
CA GLN A 3 -11.06 -10.36 3.70
C GLN A 3 -10.72 -9.64 2.40
N ASP A 4 -10.13 -8.48 2.53
CA ASP A 4 -9.56 -7.71 1.44
C ASP A 4 -8.05 -7.54 1.65
N PHE A 5 -7.33 -7.40 0.55
CA PHE A 5 -5.88 -7.19 0.53
C PHE A 5 -5.59 -5.75 0.14
N ILE A 6 -4.59 -5.15 0.73
CA ILE A 6 -4.09 -3.82 0.36
C ILE A 6 -2.59 -3.88 0.15
N ILE A 7 -2.09 -3.11 -0.81
CA ILE A 7 -0.67 -2.96 -1.12
C ILE A 7 -0.35 -1.52 -1.50
N ASP A 8 0.81 -1.06 -1.07
CA ASP A 8 1.41 0.22 -1.43
C ASP A 8 2.88 0.02 -1.78
N PHE A 9 3.39 0.78 -2.74
CA PHE A 9 4.77 0.77 -3.18
C PHE A 9 5.39 2.15 -3.11
N GLU A 10 6.55 2.25 -2.49
CA GLU A 10 7.42 3.41 -2.64
C GLU A 10 8.41 3.21 -3.79
N THR A 11 8.62 4.26 -4.59
CA THR A 11 9.42 4.17 -5.81
C THR A 11 10.31 5.39 -5.99
N ILE A 12 11.39 5.25 -6.76
CA ILE A 12 12.13 6.43 -7.26
C ILE A 12 11.57 6.79 -8.63
N GLY A 13 10.55 7.64 -8.65
CA GLY A 13 9.89 8.15 -9.85
C GLY A 13 8.42 7.79 -9.96
N GLN A 14 7.74 8.46 -10.89
CA GLN A 14 6.28 8.36 -11.07
C GLN A 14 5.86 7.54 -12.29
N ASN A 15 6.82 6.96 -13.02
CA ASN A 15 6.50 6.13 -14.17
C ASN A 15 6.50 4.65 -13.78
N ALA A 16 5.32 4.11 -13.46
CA ALA A 16 5.15 2.73 -13.02
C ALA A 16 5.76 1.67 -13.97
N MET A 17 5.93 2.01 -15.26
CA MET A 17 6.52 1.10 -16.23
C MET A 17 8.07 1.09 -16.23
N LYS A 18 8.72 2.02 -15.50
CA LYS A 18 10.17 2.18 -15.57
C LYS A 18 10.85 2.44 -14.22
N CYS A 19 10.13 3.02 -13.25
CA CYS A 19 10.74 3.38 -11.98
C CYS A 19 11.14 2.14 -11.18
N PRO A 20 12.28 2.17 -10.48
CA PRO A 20 12.62 1.13 -9.52
C PRO A 20 11.75 1.27 -8.26
N ILE A 21 11.40 0.14 -7.69
CA ILE A 21 10.69 0.02 -6.43
C ILE A 21 11.71 0.10 -5.29
N VAL A 22 11.42 0.90 -4.27
CA VAL A 22 12.22 1.06 -3.06
C VAL A 22 11.78 0.06 -2.00
N ASP A 23 10.50 0.11 -1.67
CA ASP A 23 9.88 -0.84 -0.76
C ASP A 23 8.40 -1.07 -1.12
N ALA A 24 7.82 -2.06 -0.47
CA ALA A 24 6.40 -2.36 -0.53
C ALA A 24 5.91 -2.76 0.84
N ALA A 25 4.68 -2.38 1.13
CA ALA A 25 3.95 -2.85 2.29
C ALA A 25 2.62 -3.44 1.87
N PHE A 26 2.20 -4.52 2.52
CA PHE A 26 0.94 -5.18 2.20
C PHE A 26 0.37 -5.92 3.41
N VAL A 27 -0.95 -6.01 3.46
CA VAL A 27 -1.65 -6.73 4.51
C VAL A 27 -3.04 -7.16 4.05
N VAL A 28 -3.57 -8.20 4.66
CA VAL A 28 -4.99 -8.56 4.56
C VAL A 28 -5.73 -8.06 5.79
N PHE A 29 -6.89 -7.44 5.56
CA PHE A 29 -7.75 -6.92 6.61
C PHE A 29 -9.18 -7.44 6.46
N ASP A 30 -9.95 -7.38 7.55
CA ASP A 30 -11.31 -7.89 7.65
C ASP A 30 -12.31 -6.74 7.81
N TRP A 31 -13.22 -6.59 6.86
CA TRP A 31 -14.30 -5.59 6.92
C TRP A 31 -15.26 -5.78 8.09
N ASP A 32 -15.48 -7.02 8.53
CA ASP A 32 -16.40 -7.29 9.65
C ASP A 32 -15.84 -6.70 10.96
N ARG A 33 -14.52 -6.62 11.09
CA ARG A 33 -13.86 -5.97 12.24
C ARG A 33 -14.13 -4.47 12.30
N PHE A 34 -14.29 -3.78 11.19
CA PHE A 34 -14.55 -2.32 11.19
C PHE A 34 -15.72 -1.90 12.07
N LEU A 35 -16.70 -2.76 12.25
CA LEU A 35 -17.89 -2.48 13.05
C LEU A 35 -17.82 -3.10 14.46
N THR A 36 -17.19 -4.25 14.62
CA THR A 36 -17.24 -5.06 15.84
C THR A 36 -16.01 -4.91 16.73
N ASP A 37 -14.82 -4.81 16.13
CA ASP A 37 -13.53 -4.75 16.80
C ASP A 37 -12.54 -3.94 15.93
N PRO A 38 -12.71 -2.60 15.83
CA PRO A 38 -11.97 -1.79 14.88
C PRO A 38 -10.48 -1.81 15.15
N TYR A 39 -9.72 -1.82 14.06
CA TYR A 39 -8.27 -1.74 14.10
C TYR A 39 -7.79 -0.43 14.72
N THR A 40 -6.69 -0.48 15.46
CA THR A 40 -5.88 0.68 15.79
C THR A 40 -4.75 0.85 14.77
N PHE A 41 -4.18 2.05 14.68
CA PHE A 41 -3.03 2.29 13.80
C PHE A 41 -1.81 1.45 14.22
N GLU A 42 -1.55 1.32 15.51
CA GLU A 42 -0.46 0.50 16.06
C GLU A 42 -0.65 -0.98 15.73
N GLU A 43 -1.88 -1.50 15.84
CA GLU A 43 -2.18 -2.88 15.46
C GLU A 43 -1.89 -3.10 13.97
N LEU A 44 -2.37 -2.19 13.10
CA LEU A 44 -2.16 -2.29 11.66
C LEU A 44 -0.69 -2.26 11.28
N THR A 45 0.09 -1.32 11.81
CA THR A 45 1.53 -1.26 11.55
C THR A 45 2.26 -2.52 12.00
N GLY A 46 1.78 -3.17 13.08
CA GLY A 46 2.30 -4.48 13.54
C GLY A 46 1.90 -5.68 12.67
N MET A 47 0.82 -5.57 11.89
CA MET A 47 0.31 -6.64 11.02
C MET A 47 0.91 -6.59 9.61
N VAL A 48 1.30 -5.39 9.15
CA VAL A 48 1.77 -5.16 7.79
C VAL A 48 3.04 -5.96 7.50
N GLN A 49 3.06 -6.62 6.35
CA GLN A 49 4.26 -7.25 5.80
C GLN A 49 5.00 -6.23 4.94
N THR A 50 6.32 -6.20 5.05
CA THR A 50 7.17 -5.27 4.31
C THR A 50 8.18 -6.00 3.45
N ALA A 51 8.55 -5.38 2.35
CA ALA A 51 9.61 -5.84 1.46
C ALA A 51 10.42 -4.63 1.00
N LYS A 52 11.73 -4.64 1.25
CA LYS A 52 12.65 -3.62 0.75
C LYS A 52 13.46 -4.19 -0.41
N PHE A 53 13.69 -3.39 -1.44
CA PHE A 53 14.22 -3.89 -2.72
C PHE A 53 15.63 -3.42 -3.02
N ASP A 54 16.38 -4.26 -3.72
CA ASP A 54 17.64 -3.87 -4.37
C ASP A 54 17.34 -2.97 -5.60
N VAL A 55 17.37 -1.67 -5.36
CA VAL A 55 17.18 -0.63 -6.39
C VAL A 55 18.26 -0.73 -7.47
N LYS A 56 19.50 -1.05 -7.09
CA LYS A 56 20.61 -1.16 -8.05
C LYS A 56 20.37 -2.30 -9.03
N ALA A 57 20.00 -3.47 -8.54
CA ALA A 57 19.70 -4.63 -9.39
C ALA A 57 18.56 -4.33 -10.37
N GLN A 58 17.51 -3.60 -9.94
CA GLN A 58 16.44 -3.18 -10.82
C GLN A 58 16.92 -2.21 -11.92
N CYS A 59 17.81 -1.27 -11.58
CA CYS A 59 18.39 -0.35 -12.57
C CYS A 59 19.32 -1.06 -13.55
N ASP A 60 20.11 -2.01 -13.09
CA ASP A 60 20.96 -2.86 -13.95
C ASP A 60 20.10 -3.69 -14.93
N ASN A 61 18.84 -3.97 -14.60
CA ASN A 61 17.85 -4.68 -15.42
C ASN A 61 16.89 -3.75 -16.19
N GLY A 62 17.17 -2.44 -16.27
CA GLY A 62 16.48 -1.52 -17.17
C GLY A 62 15.50 -0.54 -16.51
N CYS A 63 15.30 -0.60 -15.20
CA CYS A 63 14.61 0.46 -14.47
C CYS A 63 15.42 1.75 -14.52
N SER A 64 14.74 2.88 -14.49
CA SER A 64 15.37 4.19 -14.55
C SER A 64 14.56 5.25 -13.82
N PHE A 65 15.24 6.28 -13.36
CA PHE A 65 14.68 7.46 -12.72
C PHE A 65 15.45 8.72 -13.15
N SER A 66 14.88 9.88 -12.91
CA SER A 66 15.45 11.16 -13.23
C SER A 66 16.16 11.80 -12.03
N LYS A 67 16.89 12.90 -12.28
CA LYS A 67 17.45 13.72 -11.19
C LYS A 67 16.34 14.39 -10.37
N ASP A 68 15.23 14.72 -10.99
CA ASP A 68 14.09 15.36 -10.32
C ASP A 68 13.41 14.38 -9.36
N ASP A 69 13.33 13.09 -9.71
CA ASP A 69 12.82 12.03 -8.82
C ASP A 69 13.67 11.90 -7.56
N LEU A 70 15.01 11.96 -7.70
CA LEU A 70 15.91 11.98 -6.54
C LEU A 70 15.81 13.27 -5.73
N ALA A 71 15.67 14.42 -6.38
CA ALA A 71 15.52 15.70 -5.71
C ALA A 71 14.23 15.74 -4.87
N TRP A 72 13.15 15.13 -5.37
CA TRP A 72 11.91 14.98 -4.62
C TRP A 72 12.14 14.19 -3.31
N TRP A 73 12.82 13.05 -3.37
CA TRP A 73 13.17 12.26 -2.20
C TRP A 73 14.05 13.01 -1.20
N GLN A 74 14.98 13.86 -1.69
CA GLN A 74 15.81 14.68 -0.81
C GLN A 74 14.99 15.65 0.05
N GLY A 75 13.81 16.05 -0.42
CA GLY A 75 12.86 16.90 0.30
C GLY A 75 12.02 16.18 1.36
N GLN A 76 12.05 14.85 1.42
CA GLN A 76 11.29 14.06 2.38
C GLN A 76 12.01 13.99 3.74
N SER A 77 11.28 13.50 4.77
CA SER A 77 11.84 13.32 6.12
C SER A 77 12.99 12.29 6.13
N GLU A 78 13.82 12.32 7.15
CA GLU A 78 14.92 11.34 7.28
C GLU A 78 14.37 9.92 7.52
N GLU A 79 13.24 9.81 8.21
CA GLU A 79 12.53 8.57 8.47
C GLU A 79 12.03 7.95 7.16
N ALA A 80 11.39 8.72 6.29
CA ALA A 80 10.91 8.25 4.97
C ALA A 80 12.07 7.78 4.08
N LYS A 81 13.25 8.39 4.22
CA LYS A 81 14.44 8.06 3.41
C LYS A 81 15.22 6.83 3.89
N VAL A 82 14.86 6.24 5.02
CA VAL A 82 15.60 5.08 5.58
C VAL A 82 15.70 3.95 4.56
N ASN A 83 14.62 3.66 3.86
CA ASN A 83 14.56 2.56 2.90
C ASN A 83 15.31 2.84 1.57
N LEU A 84 15.72 4.07 1.31
CA LEU A 84 16.59 4.38 0.17
C LEU A 84 18.03 3.88 0.34
N LYS A 85 18.47 3.63 1.59
CA LYS A 85 19.85 3.19 1.86
C LYS A 85 19.96 1.70 1.54
N PRO A 86 20.87 1.27 0.65
CA PRO A 86 21.09 -0.15 0.36
C PRO A 86 21.40 -0.97 1.60
N SER A 87 20.95 -2.21 1.63
CA SER A 87 21.17 -3.17 2.72
C SER A 87 21.44 -4.56 2.13
N GLU A 88 22.15 -5.39 2.88
CA GLU A 88 22.43 -6.80 2.50
C GLU A 88 21.14 -7.66 2.49
N ASN A 89 20.08 -7.17 3.10
CA ASN A 89 18.77 -7.85 3.17
C ASN A 89 17.79 -7.35 2.10
N ASP A 90 18.23 -6.48 1.19
CA ASP A 90 17.36 -5.99 0.13
C ASP A 90 16.98 -7.12 -0.82
N LEU A 91 15.70 -7.22 -1.10
CA LEU A 91 15.13 -8.31 -1.88
C LEU A 91 15.25 -8.06 -3.39
N THR A 92 15.45 -9.11 -4.12
CA THR A 92 15.17 -9.12 -5.55
C THR A 92 13.65 -9.13 -5.79
N ILE A 93 13.26 -8.69 -6.99
CA ILE A 93 11.87 -8.76 -7.44
C ILE A 93 11.34 -10.20 -7.43
N GLN A 94 12.20 -11.18 -7.69
CA GLN A 94 11.83 -12.60 -7.68
C GLN A 94 11.55 -13.13 -6.27
N GLU A 95 12.37 -12.75 -5.29
CA GLU A 95 12.14 -13.09 -3.88
C GLU A 95 10.84 -12.46 -3.36
N PHE A 96 10.59 -11.20 -3.69
CA PHE A 96 9.33 -10.54 -3.38
C PHE A 96 8.12 -11.30 -3.94
N SER A 97 8.17 -11.70 -5.22
CA SER A 97 7.10 -12.49 -5.82
C SER A 97 6.82 -13.77 -5.03
N ALA A 98 7.87 -14.48 -4.61
CA ALA A 98 7.71 -15.69 -3.80
C ALA A 98 7.06 -15.39 -2.44
N ILE A 99 7.45 -14.29 -1.79
CA ILE A 99 6.91 -13.87 -0.48
C ILE A 99 5.44 -13.50 -0.59
N ILE A 100 5.06 -12.59 -1.51
CA ILE A 100 3.69 -12.08 -1.61
C ILE A 100 2.71 -13.20 -2.00
N PHE A 101 3.06 -14.07 -2.95
CA PHE A 101 2.16 -15.16 -3.34
C PHE A 101 2.12 -16.31 -2.35
N LYS A 102 3.18 -16.54 -1.56
CA LYS A 102 3.12 -17.40 -0.40
C LYS A 102 2.14 -16.85 0.63
N TYR A 103 2.24 -15.58 0.97
CA TYR A 103 1.33 -14.89 1.89
C TYR A 103 -0.14 -15.01 1.43
N LEU A 104 -0.43 -14.66 0.17
CA LEU A 104 -1.79 -14.73 -0.39
C LEU A 104 -2.34 -16.15 -0.41
N ARG A 105 -1.49 -17.15 -0.63
CA ARG A 105 -1.89 -18.58 -0.55
C ARG A 105 -2.25 -19.00 0.86
N GLU A 106 -1.49 -18.55 1.86
CA GLU A 106 -1.73 -18.86 3.27
C GLU A 106 -3.00 -18.19 3.80
N VAL A 107 -3.24 -16.95 3.39
CA VAL A 107 -4.49 -16.23 3.70
C VAL A 107 -5.70 -16.86 3.03
N GLY A 108 -5.54 -17.34 1.81
CA GLY A 108 -6.61 -17.95 1.03
C GLY A 108 -7.43 -16.95 0.22
N LYS A 109 -8.76 -17.00 0.34
CA LYS A 109 -9.64 -16.19 -0.52
C LYS A 109 -9.71 -14.75 -0.04
N ILE A 110 -9.31 -13.81 -0.92
CA ILE A 110 -9.58 -12.38 -0.79
C ILE A 110 -10.74 -11.97 -1.72
N GLU A 111 -11.58 -11.02 -1.29
CA GLU A 111 -12.69 -10.53 -2.11
C GLU A 111 -12.24 -9.41 -3.05
N HIS A 112 -11.50 -8.42 -2.55
CA HIS A 112 -10.93 -7.34 -3.34
C HIS A 112 -9.49 -7.09 -2.92
N TRP A 113 -8.78 -6.35 -3.77
CA TRP A 113 -7.48 -5.80 -3.41
C TRP A 113 -7.43 -4.31 -3.73
N TRP A 114 -6.75 -3.57 -2.88
CA TRP A 114 -6.80 -2.13 -2.79
C TRP A 114 -5.43 -1.52 -3.01
N SER A 115 -5.43 -0.33 -3.62
CA SER A 115 -4.27 0.55 -3.69
C SER A 115 -4.73 2.01 -3.68
N ARG A 116 -3.80 2.92 -3.42
CA ARG A 116 -4.07 4.36 -3.47
C ARG A 116 -3.78 4.93 -4.86
N GLY A 117 -4.44 4.42 -5.86
CA GLY A 117 -4.34 4.83 -7.26
C GLY A 117 -4.18 3.66 -8.20
N ASN A 118 -5.25 3.29 -8.89
CA ASN A 118 -5.29 2.12 -9.79
C ASN A 118 -4.34 2.20 -10.98
N THR A 119 -3.76 3.36 -11.23
CA THR A 119 -2.85 3.59 -12.37
C THR A 119 -1.38 3.51 -11.99
N PHE A 120 -1.07 3.19 -10.73
CA PHE A 120 0.29 3.13 -10.25
C PHE A 120 0.63 1.76 -9.63
N ASP A 121 0.23 1.48 -8.39
CA ASP A 121 0.58 0.22 -7.71
C ASP A 121 0.12 -1.05 -8.46
N PRO A 122 -1.11 -1.11 -9.00
CA PRO A 122 -1.52 -2.25 -9.80
C PRO A 122 -0.69 -2.42 -11.07
N VAL A 123 -0.25 -1.32 -11.69
CA VAL A 123 0.62 -1.37 -12.87
C VAL A 123 2.03 -1.82 -12.51
N LEU A 124 2.55 -1.40 -11.36
CA LEU A 124 3.85 -1.86 -10.86
C LEU A 124 3.88 -3.37 -10.64
N ILE A 125 2.92 -3.92 -9.90
CA ILE A 125 2.89 -5.35 -9.62
C ILE A 125 2.65 -6.16 -10.90
N GLU A 126 1.81 -5.68 -11.82
CA GLU A 126 1.60 -6.32 -13.11
C GLU A 126 2.88 -6.34 -13.95
N ARG A 127 3.62 -5.22 -14.01
CA ARG A 127 4.91 -5.14 -14.67
C ARG A 127 5.88 -6.18 -14.11
N VAL A 128 6.04 -6.20 -12.79
CA VAL A 128 6.93 -7.14 -12.09
C VAL A 128 6.58 -8.60 -12.44
N MET A 129 5.31 -8.95 -12.40
CA MET A 129 4.88 -10.32 -12.71
C MET A 129 5.06 -10.67 -14.19
N ASN A 130 4.91 -9.71 -15.09
CA ASN A 130 5.19 -9.91 -16.52
C ASN A 130 6.69 -10.12 -16.79
N GLU A 131 7.55 -9.30 -16.16
CA GLU A 131 9.02 -9.43 -16.28
C GLU A 131 9.51 -10.80 -15.78
N LEU A 132 8.88 -11.35 -14.75
CA LEU A 132 9.18 -12.69 -14.23
C LEU A 132 8.51 -13.84 -14.97
N GLY A 133 7.63 -13.58 -15.94
CA GLY A 133 6.82 -14.60 -16.60
C GLY A 133 5.77 -15.24 -15.68
N GLN A 134 5.40 -14.57 -14.60
CA GLN A 134 4.53 -15.08 -13.54
C GLN A 134 3.13 -14.44 -13.54
N HIS A 135 2.71 -13.82 -14.62
CA HIS A 135 1.39 -13.18 -14.72
C HIS A 135 0.21 -14.11 -14.37
N HIS A 136 0.38 -15.42 -14.51
CA HIS A 136 -0.64 -16.39 -14.11
C HIS A 136 -1.00 -16.30 -12.62
N LEU A 137 -0.05 -15.92 -11.74
CA LEU A 137 -0.30 -15.71 -10.31
C LEU A 137 -1.21 -14.50 -10.05
N MET A 138 -1.08 -13.43 -10.88
CA MET A 138 -2.03 -12.31 -10.82
C MET A 138 -3.45 -12.79 -11.10
N ASN A 139 -3.64 -13.61 -12.13
CA ASN A 139 -4.94 -14.14 -12.49
C ASN A 139 -5.54 -15.08 -11.42
N GLU A 140 -4.69 -15.72 -10.64
CA GLU A 140 -5.12 -16.60 -9.55
C GLU A 140 -5.50 -15.81 -8.30
N TYR A 141 -4.63 -14.92 -7.81
CA TYR A 141 -4.75 -14.25 -6.51
C TYR A 141 -5.24 -12.80 -6.61
N LEU A 142 -4.66 -11.99 -7.50
CA LEU A 142 -4.90 -10.54 -7.62
C LEU A 142 -5.66 -10.21 -8.92
N LYS A 143 -6.84 -10.76 -9.08
CA LYS A 143 -7.66 -10.61 -10.28
C LYS A 143 -7.93 -9.14 -10.57
N TRP A 144 -7.65 -8.68 -11.81
CA TRP A 144 -7.76 -7.27 -12.21
C TRP A 144 -9.14 -6.65 -11.95
N TRP A 145 -10.24 -7.42 -12.07
CA TRP A 145 -11.61 -6.91 -11.80
C TRP A 145 -11.95 -6.78 -10.30
N ARG A 146 -11.06 -7.23 -9.42
CA ARG A 146 -11.20 -7.11 -7.96
C ARG A 146 -10.41 -5.93 -7.40
N VAL A 147 -9.64 -5.22 -8.24
CA VAL A 147 -8.91 -4.03 -7.80
C VAL A 147 -9.87 -2.92 -7.43
N ARG A 148 -9.55 -2.19 -6.38
CA ARG A 148 -10.30 -1.03 -5.89
C ARG A 148 -9.34 0.13 -5.64
N ASP A 149 -9.80 1.33 -5.96
CA ASP A 149 -9.05 2.57 -5.75
C ASP A 149 -9.56 3.28 -4.50
N ILE A 150 -8.67 3.47 -3.54
CA ILE A 150 -8.99 4.08 -2.24
C ILE A 150 -9.41 5.54 -2.40
N ARG A 151 -8.70 6.32 -3.23
CA ARG A 151 -9.04 7.73 -3.47
C ARG A 151 -10.43 7.87 -4.07
N THR A 152 -10.70 7.11 -5.11
CA THR A 152 -12.00 7.12 -5.78
C THR A 152 -13.12 6.69 -4.84
N TRP A 153 -12.88 5.67 -4.01
CA TRP A 153 -13.88 5.20 -3.05
C TRP A 153 -14.17 6.26 -1.97
N ILE A 154 -13.13 6.89 -1.42
CA ILE A 154 -13.26 7.97 -0.43
C ILE A 154 -14.00 9.16 -1.05
N ASP A 155 -13.58 9.60 -2.23
CA ASP A 155 -14.19 10.75 -2.91
C ASP A 155 -15.67 10.50 -3.22
N ALA A 156 -16.03 9.30 -3.63
CA ALA A 156 -17.41 8.93 -3.87
C ALA A 156 -18.26 8.94 -2.58
N LYS A 157 -17.71 8.44 -1.47
CA LYS A 157 -18.39 8.43 -0.16
C LYS A 157 -18.57 9.83 0.43
N LEU A 158 -17.61 10.72 0.21
CA LEU A 158 -17.64 12.10 0.71
C LEU A 158 -18.24 13.09 -0.30
N ASN A 159 -18.81 12.62 -1.39
CA ASN A 159 -19.37 13.45 -2.45
C ASN A 159 -18.37 14.45 -3.03
N PHE A 160 -17.23 13.95 -3.46
CA PHE A 160 -16.12 14.71 -4.07
C PHE A 160 -15.54 15.81 -3.17
N PRO A 161 -14.90 15.45 -2.08
CA PRO A 161 -14.21 16.43 -1.25
C PRO A 161 -13.03 17.05 -2.02
N LYS A 162 -12.68 18.26 -1.66
CA LYS A 162 -11.54 18.98 -2.24
C LYS A 162 -10.17 18.38 -1.87
N LYS A 163 -10.11 17.25 -1.18
CA LYS A 163 -8.91 16.72 -0.53
C LYS A 163 -8.33 15.48 -1.21
N ASN A 164 -8.81 15.11 -2.40
CA ASN A 164 -8.22 14.05 -3.22
C ASN A 164 -8.03 12.71 -2.45
N GLY A 165 -9.10 12.22 -1.84
CA GLY A 165 -9.10 10.98 -1.08
C GLY A 165 -8.46 11.05 0.31
N PHE A 166 -8.20 12.24 0.83
CA PHE A 166 -7.77 12.43 2.22
C PHE A 166 -8.95 12.82 3.10
N ILE A 167 -9.10 12.09 4.20
CA ILE A 167 -10.06 12.43 5.25
C ILE A 167 -9.33 12.56 6.59
N PRO A 168 -9.84 13.37 7.52
CA PRO A 168 -9.42 13.30 8.91
C PRO A 168 -9.78 11.92 9.46
N VAL A 169 -8.84 11.25 10.10
CA VAL A 169 -9.09 9.99 10.80
C VAL A 169 -9.48 10.29 12.25
N ALA A 170 -10.35 9.47 12.85
CA ALA A 170 -10.88 9.73 14.18
C ALA A 170 -9.80 9.76 15.30
N ASP A 171 -8.72 9.01 15.14
CA ASP A 171 -7.60 8.94 16.09
C ASP A 171 -6.41 9.81 15.68
N ILE A 172 -6.71 11.00 15.22
CA ILE A 172 -5.73 11.93 14.68
C ILE A 172 -4.57 12.24 15.64
N GLU A 173 -4.77 12.25 16.95
CA GLU A 173 -3.69 12.61 17.89
C GLU A 173 -2.54 11.60 17.84
N TYR A 174 -2.83 10.31 17.95
CA TYR A 174 -1.83 9.26 17.81
C TYR A 174 -1.25 9.23 16.38
N TRP A 175 -2.10 9.39 15.40
CA TRP A 175 -1.75 9.34 14.00
C TRP A 175 -0.84 10.48 13.54
N ASN A 176 -1.10 11.71 14.02
CA ASN A 176 -0.27 12.87 13.69
C ASN A 176 1.10 12.83 14.39
N GLU A 177 1.22 12.19 15.54
CA GLU A 177 2.48 12.10 16.28
C GLU A 177 3.40 10.99 15.75
N THR A 178 2.84 9.92 15.21
CA THR A 178 3.60 8.73 14.82
C THR A 178 3.64 8.48 13.32
N PHE A 179 2.78 9.13 12.53
CA PHE A 179 2.68 8.90 11.09
C PHE A 179 3.88 9.48 10.34
N ILE A 180 4.48 8.63 9.51
CA ILE A 180 5.57 8.98 8.60
C ILE A 180 5.01 8.86 7.17
N GLY A 181 4.85 9.98 6.49
CA GLY A 181 4.44 9.98 5.08
C GLY A 181 5.53 9.42 4.19
N HIS A 182 5.13 8.68 3.14
CA HIS A 182 6.05 7.95 2.27
C HIS A 182 6.86 6.85 2.99
N ASP A 183 6.27 6.30 4.03
CA ASP A 183 6.58 5.00 4.60
C ASP A 183 5.43 4.06 4.24
N SER A 184 5.68 3.08 3.41
CA SER A 184 4.62 2.22 2.86
C SER A 184 3.82 1.50 3.94
N THR A 185 4.44 1.17 5.10
CA THR A 185 3.74 0.58 6.25
C THR A 185 2.71 1.53 6.84
N HIS A 186 3.13 2.80 7.02
CA HIS A 186 2.26 3.83 7.56
C HIS A 186 1.16 4.21 6.57
N ASP A 187 1.49 4.28 5.28
CA ASP A 187 0.52 4.64 4.24
C ASP A 187 -0.56 3.57 4.07
N VAL A 188 -0.20 2.28 4.05
CA VAL A 188 -1.15 1.15 4.07
C VAL A 188 -2.05 1.18 5.31
N SER A 189 -1.43 1.35 6.50
CA SER A 189 -2.17 1.39 7.77
C SER A 189 -3.16 2.56 7.81
N ALA A 190 -2.72 3.73 7.37
CA ALA A 190 -3.54 4.92 7.28
C ALA A 190 -4.72 4.76 6.32
N ASP A 191 -4.51 4.07 5.22
CA ASP A 191 -5.56 3.83 4.25
C ASP A 191 -6.64 2.87 4.78
N ILE A 192 -6.25 1.84 5.51
CA ILE A 192 -7.22 0.98 6.21
C ILE A 192 -8.01 1.78 7.25
N MET A 193 -7.34 2.66 8.02
CA MET A 193 -8.01 3.54 8.98
C MET A 193 -9.03 4.47 8.30
N ARG A 194 -8.72 4.98 7.11
CA ARG A 194 -9.65 5.80 6.31
C ARG A 194 -10.85 4.99 5.84
N LEU A 195 -10.62 3.78 5.31
CA LEU A 195 -11.69 2.88 4.91
C LEU A 195 -12.59 2.52 6.09
N GLN A 196 -12.00 2.17 7.23
CA GLN A 196 -12.71 1.85 8.47
C GLN A 196 -13.56 3.03 8.96
N THR A 197 -12.99 4.23 9.00
CA THR A 197 -13.70 5.43 9.46
C THR A 197 -14.95 5.68 8.63
N LEU A 198 -14.83 5.66 7.30
CA LEU A 198 -15.97 5.89 6.42
C LEU A 198 -16.99 4.77 6.47
N HIS A 199 -16.55 3.53 6.62
CA HIS A 199 -17.45 2.41 6.76
C HIS A 199 -18.28 2.50 8.05
N ARG A 200 -17.66 2.90 9.16
CA ARG A 200 -18.36 3.12 10.45
C ARG A 200 -19.37 4.26 10.36
N VAL A 201 -19.03 5.37 9.72
CA VAL A 201 -19.95 6.50 9.51
C VAL A 201 -21.18 6.08 8.68
N GLU A 202 -21.00 5.25 7.67
CA GLU A 202 -22.10 4.77 6.81
C GLU A 202 -23.15 3.94 7.61
N PHE A 203 -22.73 3.27 8.67
CA PHE A 203 -23.59 2.45 9.53
C PHE A 203 -24.01 3.15 10.83
N ASP A 204 -23.90 4.49 10.91
CA ASP A 204 -24.24 5.31 12.07
C ASP A 204 -23.51 4.88 13.37
N TYR A 205 -22.37 4.22 13.26
CA TYR A 205 -21.53 3.94 14.41
C TYR A 205 -20.91 5.22 14.95
N GLU A 206 -21.13 5.51 16.22
CA GLU A 206 -20.48 6.65 16.87
C GLU A 206 -18.96 6.56 16.70
N GLN A 207 -18.37 7.70 16.33
CA GLN A 207 -16.92 7.85 16.39
C GLN A 207 -16.46 7.57 17.81
N PRO A 208 -15.31 6.92 18.02
CA PRO A 208 -14.73 6.80 19.36
C PRO A 208 -14.68 8.19 19.98
N LYS A 209 -15.26 8.36 21.15
CA LYS A 209 -15.18 9.63 21.85
C LYS A 209 -13.71 9.89 22.16
N ARG A 210 -13.22 11.05 21.76
CA ARG A 210 -11.89 11.55 22.11
C ARG A 210 -11.71 11.61 23.62
#